data_a16d44637b1cff3734bda711dc44003a
#
_entry.id   a16d44637b1cff3734bda711dc44003a
#
_cell.length_a   1.000
_cell.length_b   1.000
_cell.length_c   1.000
_cell.angle_alpha   90.00
_cell.angle_beta   90.00
_cell.angle_gamma   90.00
#
_symmetry.space_group_name_H-M   'P 1'
#
loop_
_entity.id
_entity.type
_entity.pdbx_description
1 polymer ?
#
loop_
_entity_poly.entity_id
_entity_poly.type
_entity_poly.pdbx_seq_one_letter_code
_entity_poly.pdbx_strand_id
1 'polypeptide(L)'
;MADTRISFDLDWTPPGASAEKPRIEFVCAPELAGRIPSPERAIRFAPEWFKRLDREMGMQDAHGLPGLTVKACLPVTDALSLGFVIPLPFDVMLQVPEDRVNIAMGWAEDVPFAPLEQHHPGQIGAPAPPFEAAMPLKFINPWRIKVPAGYSVLLTQPFNRPDLPFTCFSGFVDCDRFATTINMPFLWTGPVGQH
;
A
#
# COMPACT_ATOMS: atom_id res chain seq x y z
N MET A 1 15.91 24.36 -0.91
CA MET A 1 14.67 24.29 -0.11
C MET A 1 14.78 23.07 0.80
N ALA A 2 14.15 23.10 1.99
CA ALA A 2 14.16 21.94 2.88
C ALA A 2 13.15 20.88 2.43
N ASP A 3 13.44 19.60 2.70
CA ASP A 3 12.54 18.48 2.45
C ASP A 3 11.18 18.70 3.16
N THR A 4 10.09 18.29 2.52
CA THR A 4 8.76 18.28 3.15
C THR A 4 8.61 17.03 4.01
N ARG A 5 8.11 17.22 5.24
CA ARG A 5 8.01 16.16 6.24
C ARG A 5 6.61 16.07 6.82
N ILE A 6 6.08 14.85 6.89
CA ILE A 6 4.83 14.50 7.57
C ILE A 6 5.17 13.45 8.61
N SER A 7 4.68 13.61 9.85
CA SER A 7 4.98 12.67 10.92
C SER A 7 3.76 12.30 11.74
N PHE A 8 3.75 11.08 12.27
CA PHE A 8 2.69 10.53 13.10
C PHE A 8 3.31 9.87 14.33
N ASP A 9 2.64 10.02 15.48
CA ASP A 9 3.00 9.27 16.69
C ASP A 9 2.63 7.80 16.52
N LEU A 10 3.49 6.91 17.00
CA LEU A 10 3.22 5.48 17.09
C LEU A 10 2.57 5.16 18.43
N ASP A 11 1.57 4.29 18.42
CA ASP A 11 0.78 3.98 19.61
C ASP A 11 1.48 2.97 20.55
N TRP A 12 2.55 2.33 20.08
CA TRP A 12 3.33 1.38 20.86
C TRP A 12 4.76 1.87 21.06
N THR A 13 5.25 1.75 22.28
CA THR A 13 6.62 2.07 22.67
C THR A 13 7.29 0.82 23.25
N PRO A 14 8.47 0.42 22.76
CA PRO A 14 9.18 -0.73 23.31
C PRO A 14 9.52 -0.51 24.78
N PRO A 15 9.59 -1.59 25.60
CA PRO A 15 10.10 -1.48 26.96
C PRO A 15 11.51 -0.87 26.99
N GLY A 16 11.72 0.14 27.84
CA GLY A 16 13.02 0.82 27.98
C GLY A 16 13.31 1.91 26.95
N ALA A 17 12.37 2.25 26.07
CA ALA A 17 12.52 3.40 25.18
C ALA A 17 12.42 4.74 25.93
N SER A 18 12.86 5.83 25.27
CA SER A 18 12.79 7.18 25.81
C SER A 18 11.35 7.62 26.13
N ALA A 19 11.21 8.65 26.96
CA ALA A 19 9.90 9.20 27.35
C ALA A 19 9.13 9.86 26.17
N GLU A 20 9.79 10.13 25.06
CA GLU A 20 9.15 10.67 23.87
C GLU A 20 8.44 9.53 23.09
N LYS A 21 7.20 9.81 22.63
CA LYS A 21 6.48 8.88 21.78
C LYS A 21 7.25 8.64 20.48
N PRO A 22 7.47 7.38 20.09
CA PRO A 22 8.12 7.08 18.82
C PRO A 22 7.26 7.60 17.66
N ARG A 23 7.90 8.07 16.60
CA ARG A 23 7.24 8.68 15.44
C ARG A 23 7.70 8.01 14.16
N ILE A 24 6.75 7.80 13.23
CA ILE A 24 7.06 7.53 11.84
C ILE A 24 7.05 8.85 11.07
N GLU A 25 8.04 9.06 10.21
CA GLU A 25 8.13 10.22 9.34
C GLU A 25 8.14 9.80 7.87
N PHE A 26 7.37 10.53 7.07
CA PHE A 26 7.39 10.45 5.61
C PHE A 26 8.00 11.74 5.07
N VAL A 27 9.03 11.62 4.26
CA VAL A 27 9.82 12.75 3.78
C VAL A 27 9.91 12.70 2.26
N CYS A 28 9.49 13.75 1.58
CA CYS A 28 9.65 13.89 0.13
C CYS A 28 10.47 15.12 -0.24
N ALA A 29 10.93 15.16 -1.47
CA ALA A 29 11.63 16.29 -2.04
C ALA A 29 10.73 17.54 -2.06
N PRO A 30 11.28 18.74 -1.80
CA PRO A 30 10.48 19.97 -1.66
C PRO A 30 9.67 20.33 -2.92
N GLU A 31 10.16 19.97 -4.11
CA GLU A 31 9.45 20.20 -5.38
C GLU A 31 8.20 19.34 -5.55
N LEU A 32 8.04 18.29 -4.77
CA LEU A 32 6.86 17.41 -4.75
C LEU A 32 5.82 17.85 -3.72
N ALA A 33 6.17 18.76 -2.83
CA ALA A 33 5.27 19.26 -1.80
C ALA A 33 3.99 19.86 -2.39
N GLY A 34 2.83 19.40 -1.95
CA GLY A 34 1.53 19.83 -2.45
C GLY A 34 1.17 19.34 -3.86
N ARG A 35 2.10 18.65 -4.56
CA ARG A 35 1.85 18.03 -5.88
C ARG A 35 1.52 16.55 -5.80
N ILE A 36 1.88 15.90 -4.73
CA ILE A 36 1.61 14.49 -4.48
C ILE A 36 0.74 14.33 -3.23
N PRO A 37 -0.13 13.29 -3.16
CA PRO A 37 -0.94 13.03 -1.98
C PRO A 37 -0.07 12.64 -0.81
N SER A 38 -0.50 13.05 0.37
CA SER A 38 0.17 12.71 1.64
C SER A 38 -0.13 11.29 2.06
N PRO A 39 0.83 10.57 2.68
CA PRO A 39 0.54 9.37 3.43
C PRO A 39 -0.47 9.65 4.55
N GLU A 40 -1.45 8.75 4.72
CA GLU A 40 -2.50 8.90 5.72
C GLU A 40 -2.76 7.57 6.44
N ARG A 41 -3.45 7.63 7.61
CA ARG A 41 -3.89 6.42 8.34
C ARG A 41 -4.72 5.51 7.44
N ALA A 42 -4.45 4.20 7.46
CA ALA A 42 -5.05 3.22 6.55
C ALA A 42 -6.59 3.20 6.60
N ILE A 43 -7.19 3.46 7.77
CA ILE A 43 -8.66 3.49 7.93
C ILE A 43 -9.35 4.52 7.02
N ARG A 44 -8.67 5.58 6.61
CA ARG A 44 -9.22 6.57 5.67
C ARG A 44 -9.47 6.00 4.28
N PHE A 45 -8.75 4.95 3.93
CA PHE A 45 -8.86 4.21 2.67
C PHE A 45 -9.69 2.93 2.80
N ALA A 46 -10.45 2.77 3.89
CA ALA A 46 -11.37 1.65 4.01
C ALA A 46 -12.30 1.60 2.79
N PRO A 47 -12.51 0.41 2.16
CA PRO A 47 -13.25 0.30 0.92
C PRO A 47 -14.72 0.68 1.09
N GLU A 48 -15.33 1.20 0.02
CA GLU A 48 -16.71 1.66 0.06
C GLU A 48 -17.71 0.53 0.39
N TRP A 49 -17.43 -0.71 -0.06
CA TRP A 49 -18.25 -1.85 0.32
C TRP A 49 -18.27 -2.06 1.84
N PHE A 50 -17.12 -1.88 2.53
CA PHE A 50 -17.04 -2.01 3.99
C PHE A 50 -17.73 -0.84 4.71
N LYS A 51 -17.58 0.38 4.20
CA LYS A 51 -18.25 1.57 4.77
C LYS A 51 -19.77 1.44 4.73
N ARG A 52 -20.32 0.90 3.64
CA ARG A 52 -21.77 0.73 3.40
C ARG A 52 -22.36 -0.52 4.05
N LEU A 53 -21.53 -1.47 4.45
CA LEU A 53 -21.98 -2.71 5.04
C LEU A 53 -22.66 -2.44 6.39
N ASP A 54 -23.81 -3.04 6.64
CA ASP A 54 -24.47 -3.01 7.96
C ASP A 54 -23.71 -3.90 8.95
N ARG A 55 -23.83 -3.62 10.24
CA ARG A 55 -23.20 -4.46 11.28
C ARG A 55 -23.91 -5.79 11.45
N GLU A 56 -25.21 -5.83 11.16
CA GLU A 56 -26.10 -6.99 11.30
C GLU A 56 -26.61 -7.43 9.92
N MET A 57 -26.78 -8.73 9.74
CA MET A 57 -27.26 -9.30 8.48
C MET A 57 -28.79 -9.22 8.32
N GLY A 58 -29.53 -8.73 9.32
CA GLY A 58 -30.99 -8.75 9.32
C GLY A 58 -31.62 -10.16 9.50
N MET A 59 -30.80 -11.16 9.82
CA MET A 59 -31.22 -12.53 10.11
C MET A 59 -30.51 -13.05 11.36
N GLN A 60 -31.06 -14.11 11.97
CA GLN A 60 -30.42 -14.79 13.10
C GLN A 60 -29.39 -15.79 12.62
N ASP A 61 -28.36 -16.01 13.44
CA ASP A 61 -27.41 -17.09 13.26
C ASP A 61 -27.99 -18.47 13.71
N ALA A 62 -27.18 -19.52 13.64
CA ALA A 62 -27.58 -20.87 14.04
C ALA A 62 -27.97 -20.99 15.53
N HIS A 63 -27.67 -20.00 16.35
CA HIS A 63 -27.98 -19.95 17.80
C HIS A 63 -29.12 -18.98 18.13
N GLY A 64 -29.77 -18.40 17.12
CA GLY A 64 -30.86 -17.45 17.32
C GLY A 64 -30.41 -16.04 17.72
N LEU A 65 -29.14 -15.74 17.64
CA LEU A 65 -28.59 -14.39 17.88
C LEU A 65 -28.58 -13.57 16.59
N PRO A 66 -28.59 -12.22 16.68
CA PRO A 66 -28.41 -11.40 15.49
C PRO A 66 -27.15 -11.78 14.72
N GLY A 67 -27.29 -12.18 13.47
CA GLY A 67 -26.16 -12.52 12.61
C GLY A 67 -25.33 -11.27 12.33
N LEU A 68 -24.02 -11.34 12.56
CA LEU A 68 -23.10 -10.22 12.40
C LEU A 68 -22.34 -10.29 11.07
N THR A 69 -22.12 -9.13 10.48
CA THR A 69 -21.23 -8.99 9.30
C THR A 69 -19.77 -8.78 9.73
N VAL A 70 -18.85 -8.80 8.76
CA VAL A 70 -17.43 -8.50 9.00
C VAL A 70 -17.20 -7.08 9.55
N LYS A 71 -18.17 -6.16 9.41
CA LYS A 71 -18.08 -4.82 10.00
C LYS A 71 -18.14 -4.85 11.54
N ALA A 72 -18.71 -5.88 12.12
CA ALA A 72 -18.72 -6.10 13.56
C ALA A 72 -17.50 -6.91 14.04
N CYS A 73 -16.71 -7.44 13.13
CA CYS A 73 -15.51 -8.26 13.42
C CYS A 73 -14.32 -7.34 13.72
N LEU A 74 -13.92 -7.23 14.99
CA LEU A 74 -12.80 -6.39 15.41
C LEU A 74 -11.50 -6.73 14.67
N PRO A 75 -11.06 -8.01 14.50
CA PRO A 75 -9.86 -8.32 13.74
C PRO A 75 -9.87 -7.79 12.29
N VAL A 76 -11.02 -7.76 11.62
CA VAL A 76 -11.14 -7.20 10.26
C VAL A 76 -11.01 -5.68 10.28
N THR A 77 -11.66 -5.03 11.24
CA THR A 77 -11.60 -3.56 11.42
C THR A 77 -10.18 -3.13 11.78
N ASP A 78 -9.52 -3.86 12.67
CA ASP A 78 -8.13 -3.60 13.09
C ASP A 78 -7.18 -3.73 11.90
N ALA A 79 -7.33 -4.77 11.07
CA ALA A 79 -6.54 -4.95 9.86
C ALA A 79 -6.72 -3.80 8.86
N LEU A 80 -7.96 -3.32 8.65
CA LEU A 80 -8.26 -2.15 7.81
C LEU A 80 -7.70 -0.83 8.37
N SER A 81 -7.46 -0.79 9.68
CA SER A 81 -6.95 0.40 10.37
C SER A 81 -5.42 0.38 10.54
N LEU A 82 -4.78 -0.74 10.24
CA LEU A 82 -3.37 -0.96 10.54
C LEU A 82 -2.47 -0.10 9.65
N GLY A 83 -1.65 0.73 10.28
CA GLY A 83 -0.60 1.50 9.63
C GLY A 83 -1.07 2.66 8.76
N PHE A 84 -0.37 2.85 7.64
CA PHE A 84 -0.54 3.99 6.74
C PHE A 84 -0.64 3.53 5.29
N VAL A 85 -1.37 4.28 4.49
CA VAL A 85 -1.40 4.14 3.03
C VAL A 85 -0.63 5.29 2.40
N ILE A 86 0.24 4.97 1.47
CA ILE A 86 0.85 5.93 0.56
C ILE A 86 0.06 5.83 -0.74
N PRO A 87 -0.78 6.82 -1.07
CA PRO A 87 -1.56 6.78 -2.30
C PRO A 87 -0.67 6.87 -3.54
N LEU A 88 -1.12 6.31 -4.65
CA LEU A 88 -0.47 6.52 -5.94
C LEU A 88 -0.45 8.01 -6.26
N PRO A 89 0.71 8.61 -6.61
CA PRO A 89 0.83 10.06 -6.72
C PRO A 89 0.09 10.66 -7.92
N PHE A 90 -0.10 9.87 -8.99
CA PHE A 90 -0.73 10.33 -10.23
C PHE A 90 -1.57 9.20 -10.83
N ASP A 91 -2.55 9.58 -11.65
CA ASP A 91 -3.32 8.63 -12.42
C ASP A 91 -2.42 7.92 -13.45
N VAL A 92 -2.64 6.64 -13.61
CA VAL A 92 -1.93 5.80 -14.57
C VAL A 92 -2.92 5.02 -15.43
N MET A 93 -2.54 4.82 -16.68
CA MET A 93 -3.25 3.97 -17.61
C MET A 93 -2.41 2.72 -17.85
N LEU A 94 -3.04 1.56 -17.80
CA LEU A 94 -2.42 0.29 -18.16
C LEU A 94 -3.13 -0.30 -19.38
N GLN A 95 -2.36 -0.71 -20.38
CA GLN A 95 -2.84 -1.57 -21.46
C GLN A 95 -2.25 -2.96 -21.21
N VAL A 96 -3.11 -3.86 -20.75
CA VAL A 96 -2.73 -5.22 -20.36
C VAL A 96 -3.10 -6.19 -21.49
N PRO A 97 -2.13 -6.79 -22.18
CA PRO A 97 -2.39 -7.79 -23.21
C PRO A 97 -2.78 -9.14 -22.62
N GLU A 98 -3.27 -10.07 -23.45
CA GLU A 98 -3.68 -11.41 -23.01
C GLU A 98 -2.52 -12.21 -22.40
N ASP A 99 -1.31 -12.03 -22.92
CA ASP A 99 -0.10 -12.69 -22.40
C ASP A 99 0.41 -12.11 -21.08
N ARG A 100 -0.11 -10.93 -20.67
CA ARG A 100 0.29 -10.21 -19.44
C ARG A 100 1.79 -9.88 -19.33
N VAL A 101 2.52 -9.94 -20.43
CA VAL A 101 3.98 -9.72 -20.45
C VAL A 101 4.33 -8.33 -20.93
N ASN A 102 3.73 -7.85 -22.02
CA ASN A 102 4.06 -6.56 -22.62
C ASN A 102 3.07 -5.48 -22.17
N ILE A 103 2.96 -5.26 -20.88
CA ILE A 103 2.06 -4.24 -20.30
C ILE A 103 2.58 -2.86 -20.67
N ALA A 104 1.80 -2.10 -21.45
CA ALA A 104 2.08 -0.70 -21.71
C ALA A 104 1.53 0.16 -20.60
N MET A 105 2.28 1.21 -20.24
CA MET A 105 1.95 2.14 -19.17
C MET A 105 1.92 3.56 -19.72
N GLY A 106 0.95 4.36 -19.26
CA GLY A 106 0.82 5.76 -19.62
C GLY A 106 0.40 6.62 -18.44
N TRP A 107 0.77 7.89 -18.47
CA TRP A 107 0.40 8.92 -17.51
C TRP A 107 0.45 10.29 -18.18
N ALA A 108 -0.03 11.34 -17.53
CA ALA A 108 0.02 12.70 -18.06
C ALA A 108 1.47 13.18 -18.25
N GLU A 109 1.71 14.02 -19.28
CA GLU A 109 3.06 14.50 -19.62
C GLU A 109 3.67 15.43 -18.57
N ASP A 110 2.84 16.08 -17.76
CA ASP A 110 3.26 17.08 -16.76
C ASP A 110 3.61 16.46 -15.37
N VAL A 111 3.54 15.12 -15.23
CA VAL A 111 3.96 14.49 -13.98
C VAL A 111 5.48 14.56 -13.81
N PRO A 112 5.99 14.83 -12.62
CA PRO A 112 7.42 15.08 -12.38
C PRO A 112 8.29 13.81 -12.40
N PHE A 113 7.69 12.62 -12.37
CA PHE A 113 8.38 11.32 -12.46
C PHE A 113 7.40 10.22 -12.88
N ALA A 114 7.92 9.14 -13.42
CA ALA A 114 7.13 7.96 -13.78
C ALA A 114 6.53 7.32 -12.51
N PRO A 115 5.19 7.23 -12.36
CA PRO A 115 4.57 6.63 -11.17
C PRO A 115 4.69 5.12 -11.11
N LEU A 116 4.89 4.47 -12.26
CA LEU A 116 5.12 3.04 -12.42
C LEU A 116 6.37 2.77 -13.26
N GLU A 117 7.01 1.66 -12.99
CA GLU A 117 8.07 1.11 -13.84
C GLU A 117 7.91 -0.41 -13.97
N GLN A 118 8.49 -0.98 -15.01
CA GLN A 118 8.69 -2.42 -15.09
C GLN A 118 9.72 -2.86 -14.05
N HIS A 119 9.44 -3.97 -13.40
CA HIS A 119 10.41 -4.62 -12.51
C HIS A 119 11.01 -5.82 -13.25
N HIS A 120 12.32 -6.01 -13.17
CA HIS A 120 12.98 -7.09 -13.91
C HIS A 120 12.45 -8.46 -13.45
N PRO A 121 11.90 -9.31 -14.36
CA PRO A 121 11.27 -10.57 -13.98
C PRO A 121 12.16 -11.49 -13.15
N GLY A 122 13.46 -11.54 -13.45
CA GLY A 122 14.42 -12.34 -12.70
C GLY A 122 14.56 -11.96 -11.22
N GLN A 123 14.16 -10.74 -10.83
CA GLN A 123 14.22 -10.30 -9.43
C GLN A 123 13.08 -10.90 -8.57
N ILE A 124 12.00 -11.36 -9.20
CA ILE A 124 10.92 -12.07 -8.51
C ILE A 124 10.98 -13.59 -8.68
N GLY A 125 12.05 -14.10 -9.32
CA GLY A 125 12.22 -15.52 -9.58
C GLY A 125 11.60 -16.03 -10.89
N ALA A 126 11.07 -15.16 -11.76
CA ALA A 126 10.61 -15.57 -13.08
C ALA A 126 11.83 -15.93 -13.99
N PRO A 127 11.69 -16.88 -14.93
CA PRO A 127 10.44 -17.50 -15.35
C PRO A 127 10.00 -18.75 -14.59
N ALA A 128 10.48 -18.98 -13.37
CA ALA A 128 10.05 -20.15 -12.60
C ALA A 128 8.58 -20.02 -12.11
N PRO A 129 7.83 -21.15 -12.02
CA PRO A 129 6.51 -21.13 -11.39
C PRO A 129 6.54 -20.52 -9.98
N PRO A 130 5.53 -19.76 -9.56
CA PRO A 130 4.29 -19.43 -10.29
C PRO A 130 4.37 -18.17 -11.15
N PHE A 131 5.56 -17.65 -11.46
CA PHE A 131 5.76 -16.31 -12.06
C PHE A 131 6.20 -16.34 -13.52
N GLU A 132 6.23 -17.52 -14.16
CA GLU A 132 6.79 -17.72 -15.52
C GLU A 132 6.14 -16.88 -16.62
N ALA A 133 4.88 -16.47 -16.44
CA ALA A 133 4.12 -15.68 -17.42
C ALA A 133 3.75 -14.29 -16.89
N ALA A 134 4.41 -13.82 -15.84
CA ALA A 134 4.05 -12.55 -15.24
C ALA A 134 5.11 -11.47 -15.51
N MET A 135 4.67 -10.30 -15.98
CA MET A 135 5.51 -9.10 -16.02
C MET A 135 5.28 -8.33 -14.71
N PRO A 136 6.24 -8.31 -13.81
CA PRO A 136 6.12 -7.51 -12.60
C PRO A 136 6.29 -6.03 -12.92
N LEU A 137 5.46 -5.24 -12.27
CA LEU A 137 5.56 -3.78 -12.24
C LEU A 137 5.98 -3.34 -10.84
N LYS A 138 6.35 -2.08 -10.67
CA LYS A 138 6.58 -1.51 -9.36
C LYS A 138 5.97 -0.12 -9.26
N PHE A 139 5.30 0.17 -8.16
CA PHE A 139 4.91 1.51 -7.77
C PHE A 139 6.15 2.28 -7.35
N ILE A 140 6.36 3.47 -7.93
CA ILE A 140 7.44 4.37 -7.54
C ILE A 140 6.96 5.21 -6.36
N ASN A 141 7.61 5.01 -5.23
CA ASN A 141 7.28 5.72 -4.01
C ASN A 141 8.15 6.97 -3.85
N PRO A 142 7.58 8.18 -3.88
CA PRO A 142 8.34 9.42 -3.71
C PRO A 142 8.66 9.72 -2.23
N TRP A 143 8.12 8.96 -1.29
CA TRP A 143 8.30 9.16 0.15
C TRP A 143 9.39 8.27 0.72
N ARG A 144 10.39 8.87 1.35
CA ARG A 144 11.31 8.16 2.25
C ARG A 144 10.61 7.95 3.60
N ILE A 145 10.70 6.75 4.13
CA ILE A 145 10.12 6.40 5.42
C ILE A 145 11.24 6.38 6.47
N LYS A 146 11.02 7.04 7.59
CA LYS A 146 11.93 7.01 8.74
C LYS A 146 11.16 6.57 9.98
N VAL A 147 11.78 5.71 10.74
CA VAL A 147 11.27 5.22 12.04
C VAL A 147 12.38 5.32 13.08
N PRO A 148 12.06 5.30 14.38
CA PRO A 148 13.08 5.26 15.42
C PRO A 148 13.94 3.99 15.34
N ALA A 149 15.12 4.03 15.93
CA ALA A 149 16.03 2.88 16.01
C ALA A 149 15.33 1.65 16.62
N GLY A 150 15.53 0.50 16.00
CA GLY A 150 14.93 -0.78 16.40
C GLY A 150 13.52 -1.03 15.86
N TYR A 151 12.99 -0.16 15.00
CA TYR A 151 11.73 -0.38 14.30
C TYR A 151 11.98 -0.78 12.85
N SER A 152 11.19 -1.74 12.36
CA SER A 152 11.10 -2.10 10.94
C SER A 152 9.71 -1.78 10.42
N VAL A 153 9.59 -1.55 9.11
CA VAL A 153 8.33 -1.30 8.43
C VAL A 153 7.96 -2.49 7.57
N LEU A 154 6.76 -3.03 7.78
CA LEU A 154 6.15 -3.97 6.84
C LEU A 154 5.52 -3.16 5.70
N LEU A 155 6.05 -3.30 4.50
CA LEU A 155 5.44 -2.81 3.27
C LEU A 155 4.59 -3.93 2.68
N THR A 156 3.31 -3.64 2.43
CA THR A 156 2.36 -4.61 1.90
C THR A 156 1.21 -3.90 1.20
N GLN A 157 0.39 -4.62 0.44
CA GLN A 157 -0.88 -4.08 -0.03
C GLN A 157 -1.83 -3.86 1.15
N PRO A 158 -2.82 -2.94 1.02
CA PRO A 158 -3.83 -2.76 2.06
C PRO A 158 -4.56 -4.07 2.35
N PHE A 159 -4.76 -4.38 3.64
CA PHE A 159 -5.45 -5.60 4.07
C PHE A 159 -6.94 -5.56 3.70
N ASN A 160 -7.51 -6.75 3.49
CA ASN A 160 -8.94 -6.94 3.19
C ASN A 160 -9.45 -6.10 2.01
N ARG A 161 -8.62 -5.99 0.96
CA ARG A 161 -8.92 -5.27 -0.28
C ARG A 161 -8.96 -6.24 -1.49
N PRO A 162 -9.96 -7.14 -1.56
CA PRO A 162 -10.13 -8.05 -2.69
C PRO A 162 -10.52 -7.33 -4.00
N ASP A 163 -10.90 -6.07 -3.89
CA ASP A 163 -11.25 -5.17 -5.00
C ASP A 163 -10.03 -4.61 -5.74
N LEU A 164 -8.81 -4.77 -5.21
CA LEU A 164 -7.61 -4.29 -5.88
C LEU A 164 -7.22 -5.22 -7.03
N PRO A 165 -6.94 -4.68 -8.24
CA PRO A 165 -6.61 -5.48 -9.41
C PRO A 165 -5.13 -5.88 -9.49
N PHE A 166 -4.44 -5.91 -8.36
CA PHE A 166 -3.02 -6.26 -8.27
C PHE A 166 -2.69 -6.94 -6.94
N THR A 167 -1.57 -7.65 -6.94
CA THR A 167 -1.00 -8.27 -5.73
C THR A 167 0.44 -7.78 -5.54
N CYS A 168 0.72 -7.17 -4.38
CA CYS A 168 2.06 -6.68 -4.05
C CYS A 168 2.94 -7.75 -3.42
N PHE A 169 4.25 -7.63 -3.67
CA PHE A 169 5.26 -8.39 -2.93
C PHE A 169 5.52 -7.70 -1.60
N SER A 170 5.09 -8.33 -0.52
CA SER A 170 5.30 -7.77 0.82
C SER A 170 6.74 -7.94 1.30
N GLY A 171 7.26 -6.98 2.06
CA GLY A 171 8.61 -7.03 2.60
C GLY A 171 8.76 -6.23 3.90
N PHE A 172 9.68 -6.68 4.75
CA PHE A 172 10.12 -5.91 5.91
C PHE A 172 11.35 -5.09 5.57
N VAL A 173 11.37 -3.84 5.98
CA VAL A 173 12.48 -2.91 5.75
C VAL A 173 12.87 -2.21 7.04
N ASP A 174 14.14 -2.22 7.36
CA ASP A 174 14.72 -1.52 8.51
C ASP A 174 14.89 -0.03 8.20
N CYS A 175 13.76 0.67 8.17
CA CYS A 175 13.70 2.11 7.84
C CYS A 175 14.37 3.01 8.88
N ASP A 176 14.81 2.48 9.99
CA ASP A 176 15.70 3.14 10.95
C ASP A 176 17.13 3.31 10.40
N ARG A 177 17.55 2.44 9.48
CA ARG A 177 18.90 2.42 8.86
C ARG A 177 18.87 2.67 7.37
N PHE A 178 17.78 2.29 6.69
CA PHE A 178 17.63 2.41 5.24
C PHE A 178 16.98 3.75 4.88
N ALA A 179 17.79 4.73 4.51
CA ALA A 179 17.39 6.13 4.35
C ALA A 179 16.97 6.52 2.91
N THR A 180 16.55 5.56 2.07
CA THR A 180 16.11 5.83 0.69
C THR A 180 14.61 5.55 0.49
N THR A 181 14.09 5.87 -0.68
CA THR A 181 12.73 5.48 -1.08
C THR A 181 12.65 3.97 -1.33
N ILE A 182 11.51 3.38 -1.01
CA ILE A 182 11.26 1.95 -1.17
C ILE A 182 10.09 1.79 -2.12
N ASN A 183 10.36 1.27 -3.30
CA ASN A 183 9.34 1.00 -4.30
C ASN A 183 8.64 -0.34 -3.99
N MET A 184 7.37 -0.47 -4.41
CA MET A 184 6.56 -1.65 -4.15
C MET A 184 6.35 -2.44 -5.44
N PRO A 185 7.03 -3.59 -5.60
CA PRO A 185 6.75 -4.50 -6.72
C PRO A 185 5.39 -5.16 -6.59
N PHE A 186 4.72 -5.36 -7.73
CA PHE A 186 3.42 -6.02 -7.79
C PHE A 186 3.21 -6.77 -9.11
N LEU A 187 2.26 -7.67 -9.10
CA LEU A 187 1.71 -8.33 -10.29
C LEU A 187 0.29 -7.82 -10.53
N TRP A 188 -0.03 -7.54 -11.79
CA TRP A 188 -1.39 -7.24 -12.19
C TRP A 188 -2.23 -8.52 -12.18
N THR A 189 -3.30 -8.55 -11.41
CA THR A 189 -4.24 -9.67 -11.28
C THR A 189 -5.62 -9.34 -11.84
N GLY A 190 -5.82 -8.09 -12.24
CA GLY A 190 -7.05 -7.61 -12.85
C GLY A 190 -7.27 -8.14 -14.27
N PRO A 191 -8.35 -7.72 -14.94
CA PRO A 191 -8.65 -8.17 -16.31
C PRO A 191 -7.59 -7.69 -17.32
N VAL A 192 -7.62 -8.28 -18.52
CA VAL A 192 -6.89 -7.77 -19.69
C VAL A 192 -7.62 -6.58 -20.29
N GLY A 193 -6.94 -5.77 -21.08
CA GLY A 193 -7.49 -4.58 -21.71
C GLY A 193 -6.91 -3.27 -21.15
N GLN A 194 -7.64 -2.19 -21.32
CA GLN A 194 -7.26 -0.86 -20.85
C GLN A 194 -7.90 -0.57 -19.48
N HIS A 195 -7.12 -0.07 -18.58
CA HIS A 195 -7.49 0.23 -17.20
C HIS A 195 -6.98 1.60 -16.76
#